data_b8e8912a4c0bfc444aa52519dd640c25
#
_entry.id   b8e8912a4c0bfc444aa52519dd640c25
#
_cell.length_a   1.000
_cell.length_b   1.000
_cell.length_c   1.000
_cell.angle_alpha   90.00
_cell.angle_beta   90.00
_cell.angle_gamma   90.00
#
_symmetry.space_group_name_H-M   'P 1'
#
loop_
_entity.id
_entity.type
_entity.pdbx_description
1 polymer ?
#
loop_
_entity_poly.entity_id
_entity_poly.type
_entity_poly.pdbx_seq_one_letter_code
_entity_poly.pdbx_strand_id
1 'polypeptide(L)'
;MNIIKKYGIVPEEAYPGLNYGSTKHNHGELDAVLSAYIKTIVDRKSQITPAWKEGFNGILDAYLGKFPEKFTYQGKEYTPKSFAESLGLNIDDYVSVTSFTHHPFYETFAIEVPDNWAWGESYNVPLNDFDRILNNAIDNGYTIFWAADVSEKGFNYNKGYAVIPEEKKIESEAGTEKARWTTLSPEERKAAKQKGPGKEQEITQELRQAA
;
A
#
# COMPACT_ATOMS: atom_id res chain seq x y z
N MET A 1 3.60 6.82 -2.13
CA MET A 1 3.93 8.11 -2.76
C MET A 1 2.85 8.58 -3.75
N ASN A 2 2.33 7.75 -4.66
CA ASN A 2 1.29 8.15 -5.63
C ASN A 2 0.03 8.76 -5.01
N ILE A 3 -0.38 8.31 -3.81
CA ILE A 3 -1.51 8.87 -3.06
C ILE A 3 -1.24 10.33 -2.68
N ILE A 4 -0.05 10.64 -2.19
CA ILE A 4 0.35 12.02 -1.84
C ILE A 4 0.30 12.91 -3.07
N LYS A 5 0.82 12.44 -4.20
CA LYS A 5 0.78 13.17 -5.49
C LYS A 5 -0.66 13.44 -5.94
N LYS A 6 -1.56 12.47 -5.75
CA LYS A 6 -2.96 12.57 -6.19
C LYS A 6 -3.82 13.40 -5.23
N TYR A 7 -3.69 13.17 -3.94
CA TYR A 7 -4.62 13.69 -2.92
C TYR A 7 -3.99 14.71 -1.96
N GLY A 8 -2.66 14.75 -1.84
CA GLY A 8 -1.95 15.59 -0.88
C GLY A 8 -1.79 14.90 0.50
N ILE A 9 -1.54 15.70 1.52
CA ILE A 9 -1.33 15.28 2.92
C ILE A 9 -2.13 16.19 3.84
N VAL A 10 -2.66 15.64 4.92
CA VAL A 10 -3.28 16.38 6.03
C VAL A 10 -2.57 16.01 7.31
N PRO A 11 -2.16 16.98 8.17
CA PRO A 11 -1.54 16.66 9.45
C PRO A 11 -2.57 16.09 10.43
N GLU A 12 -2.10 15.22 11.33
CA GLU A 12 -2.90 14.53 12.35
C GLU A 12 -3.81 15.48 13.15
N GLU A 13 -3.29 16.66 13.53
CA GLU A 13 -4.07 17.63 14.31
C GLU A 13 -5.27 18.23 13.56
N ALA A 14 -5.23 18.24 12.22
CA ALA A 14 -6.32 18.73 11.40
C ALA A 14 -7.29 17.62 10.98
N TYR A 15 -6.84 16.38 10.98
CA TYR A 15 -7.65 15.20 10.66
C TYR A 15 -7.17 13.97 11.44
N PRO A 16 -7.56 13.85 12.72
CA PRO A 16 -7.09 12.74 13.57
C PRO A 16 -7.66 11.38 13.19
N GLY A 17 -8.73 11.29 12.39
CA GLY A 17 -9.35 10.02 12.01
C GLY A 17 -9.96 9.24 13.18
N LEU A 18 -10.40 9.93 14.24
CA LEU A 18 -10.88 9.35 15.51
C LEU A 18 -12.28 9.86 15.83
N ASN A 19 -13.24 9.63 14.95
CA ASN A 19 -14.62 10.13 15.12
C ASN A 19 -15.53 9.17 15.92
N TYR A 20 -14.98 8.09 16.47
CA TYR A 20 -15.72 7.03 17.17
C TYR A 20 -15.55 7.06 18.72
N GLY A 21 -15.16 8.20 19.27
CA GLY A 21 -15.06 8.40 20.72
C GLY A 21 -13.85 7.75 21.42
N SER A 22 -12.86 7.27 20.65
CA SER A 22 -11.61 6.75 21.15
C SER A 22 -10.48 7.78 21.04
N THR A 23 -9.48 7.67 21.91
CA THR A 23 -8.22 8.42 21.84
C THR A 23 -7.10 7.60 21.20
N LYS A 24 -7.38 6.37 20.80
CA LYS A 24 -6.42 5.45 20.18
C LYS A 24 -7.01 4.88 18.91
N HIS A 25 -6.17 4.78 17.88
CA HIS A 25 -6.55 4.13 16.63
C HIS A 25 -6.81 2.63 16.85
N ASN A 26 -8.01 2.20 16.50
CA ASN A 26 -8.41 0.80 16.41
C ASN A 26 -9.44 0.66 15.30
N HIS A 27 -9.00 0.21 14.14
CA HIS A 27 -9.83 0.12 12.94
C HIS A 27 -10.50 -1.24 12.76
N GLY A 28 -10.41 -2.16 13.73
CA GLY A 28 -10.93 -3.52 13.60
C GLY A 28 -12.43 -3.58 13.32
N GLU A 29 -13.24 -2.71 13.97
CA GLU A 29 -14.68 -2.61 13.69
C GLU A 29 -14.93 -2.01 12.29
N LEU A 30 -14.24 -0.93 11.94
CA LEU A 30 -14.34 -0.30 10.63
C LEU A 30 -14.00 -1.28 9.51
N ASP A 31 -12.88 -2.01 9.63
CA ASP A 31 -12.45 -3.01 8.66
C ASP A 31 -13.48 -4.13 8.48
N ALA A 32 -14.05 -4.62 9.58
CA ALA A 32 -15.09 -5.65 9.55
C ALA A 32 -16.36 -5.15 8.84
N VAL A 33 -16.81 -3.93 9.14
CA VAL A 33 -18.01 -3.32 8.53
C VAL A 33 -17.79 -3.08 7.04
N LEU A 34 -16.65 -2.48 6.65
CA LEU A 34 -16.33 -2.22 5.25
C LEU A 34 -16.19 -3.51 4.44
N SER A 35 -15.53 -4.53 5.01
CA SER A 35 -15.39 -5.84 4.38
C SER A 35 -16.75 -6.51 4.16
N ALA A 36 -17.63 -6.49 5.16
CA ALA A 36 -18.98 -7.03 5.05
C ALA A 36 -19.82 -6.26 4.01
N TYR A 37 -19.71 -4.94 4.00
CA TYR A 37 -20.41 -4.08 3.04
C TYR A 37 -20.01 -4.41 1.59
N ILE A 38 -18.71 -4.43 1.30
CA ILE A 38 -18.18 -4.74 -0.03
C ILE A 38 -18.54 -6.17 -0.44
N LYS A 39 -18.34 -7.15 0.46
CA LYS A 39 -18.68 -8.53 0.19
C LYS A 39 -20.14 -8.71 -0.21
N THR A 40 -21.06 -8.05 0.47
CA THR A 40 -22.50 -8.10 0.15
C THR A 40 -22.79 -7.59 -1.26
N ILE A 41 -22.09 -6.54 -1.70
CA ILE A 41 -22.28 -5.94 -3.03
C ILE A 41 -21.73 -6.87 -4.12
N VAL A 42 -20.53 -7.43 -3.91
CA VAL A 42 -19.85 -8.30 -4.88
C VAL A 42 -20.58 -9.65 -5.03
N ASP A 43 -21.01 -10.25 -3.92
CA ASP A 43 -21.65 -11.58 -3.91
C ASP A 43 -23.03 -11.59 -4.62
N ARG A 44 -23.67 -10.44 -4.82
CA ARG A 44 -25.01 -10.36 -5.46
C ARG A 44 -25.05 -10.75 -6.92
N LYS A 45 -23.92 -10.87 -7.62
CA LYS A 45 -23.84 -11.24 -9.07
C LYS A 45 -24.78 -10.43 -9.99
N SER A 46 -25.18 -9.23 -9.57
CA SER A 46 -26.01 -8.31 -10.32
C SER A 46 -25.23 -7.05 -10.66
N GLN A 47 -25.80 -6.22 -11.53
CA GLN A 47 -25.17 -4.95 -11.88
C GLN A 47 -24.95 -4.10 -10.62
N ILE A 48 -23.70 -3.69 -10.40
CA ILE A 48 -23.32 -2.80 -9.30
C ILE A 48 -23.73 -1.37 -9.66
N THR A 49 -24.48 -0.72 -8.78
CA THR A 49 -24.88 0.68 -8.94
C THR A 49 -23.82 1.61 -8.33
N PRO A 50 -23.67 2.86 -8.82
CA PRO A 50 -22.66 3.78 -8.25
C PRO A 50 -22.93 4.18 -6.79
N ALA A 51 -24.12 3.92 -6.26
CA ALA A 51 -24.49 4.25 -4.88
C ALA A 51 -23.60 3.59 -3.80
N TRP A 52 -22.93 2.49 -4.12
CA TRP A 52 -22.04 1.81 -3.19
C TRP A 52 -20.86 2.70 -2.74
N LYS A 53 -20.38 3.56 -3.62
CA LYS A 53 -19.26 4.48 -3.30
C LYS A 53 -19.64 5.47 -2.22
N GLU A 54 -20.82 6.07 -2.35
CA GLU A 54 -21.34 7.00 -1.33
C GLU A 54 -21.62 6.30 -0.01
N GLY A 55 -22.18 5.08 -0.05
CA GLY A 55 -22.39 4.28 1.15
C GLY A 55 -21.08 3.91 1.84
N PHE A 56 -20.07 3.51 1.07
CA PHE A 56 -18.74 3.22 1.58
C PHE A 56 -18.08 4.46 2.22
N ASN A 57 -18.10 5.59 1.51
CA ASN A 57 -17.56 6.85 2.03
C ASN A 57 -18.34 7.33 3.27
N GLY A 58 -19.67 7.13 3.32
CA GLY A 58 -20.45 7.46 4.51
C GLY A 58 -20.04 6.65 5.74
N ILE A 59 -19.66 5.38 5.57
CA ILE A 59 -19.10 4.57 6.65
C ILE A 59 -17.74 5.13 7.08
N LEU A 60 -16.86 5.43 6.14
CA LEU A 60 -15.55 6.05 6.43
C LEU A 60 -15.72 7.38 7.19
N ASP A 61 -16.62 8.26 6.71
CA ASP A 61 -16.88 9.55 7.34
C ASP A 61 -17.43 9.40 8.77
N ALA A 62 -18.21 8.36 9.04
CA ALA A 62 -18.75 8.09 10.37
C ALA A 62 -17.66 7.72 11.38
N TYR A 63 -16.68 6.92 10.96
CA TYR A 63 -15.60 6.45 11.82
C TYR A 63 -14.41 7.40 11.87
N LEU A 64 -14.01 7.94 10.72
CA LEU A 64 -12.78 8.74 10.60
C LEU A 64 -13.04 10.25 10.65
N GLY A 65 -14.28 10.67 10.43
CA GLY A 65 -14.64 12.06 10.20
C GLY A 65 -14.54 12.43 8.72
N LYS A 66 -15.17 13.54 8.36
CA LYS A 66 -15.13 14.05 6.98
C LYS A 66 -13.72 14.52 6.65
N PHE A 67 -13.17 14.01 5.54
CA PHE A 67 -11.88 14.48 5.04
C PHE A 67 -11.94 15.96 4.68
N PRO A 68 -11.04 16.82 5.20
CA PRO A 68 -11.12 18.26 5.01
C PRO A 68 -10.66 18.66 3.61
N GLU A 69 -11.46 19.48 2.92
CA GLU A 69 -11.03 20.13 1.68
C GLU A 69 -10.02 21.25 1.95
N LYS A 70 -10.15 21.90 3.11
CA LYS A 70 -9.25 22.94 3.63
C LYS A 70 -9.10 22.80 5.12
N PHE A 71 -7.94 23.18 5.64
CA PHE A 71 -7.64 23.17 7.06
C PHE A 71 -6.64 24.28 7.43
N THR A 72 -6.61 24.66 8.71
CA THR A 72 -5.62 25.59 9.22
C THR A 72 -4.53 24.84 9.97
N TYR A 73 -3.28 25.08 9.62
CA TYR A 73 -2.10 24.55 10.30
C TYR A 73 -1.13 25.67 10.60
N GLN A 74 -0.73 25.82 11.86
CA GLN A 74 0.16 26.89 12.32
C GLN A 74 -0.27 28.28 11.85
N GLY A 75 -1.58 28.58 11.92
CA GLY A 75 -2.15 29.86 11.57
C GLY A 75 -2.28 30.16 10.06
N LYS A 76 -1.96 29.20 9.19
CA LYS A 76 -2.10 29.33 7.74
C LYS A 76 -3.11 28.34 7.18
N GLU A 77 -3.95 28.78 6.24
CA GLU A 77 -4.90 27.92 5.54
C GLU A 77 -4.22 27.12 4.43
N TYR A 78 -4.53 25.86 4.34
CA TYR A 78 -4.03 24.93 3.33
C TYR A 78 -5.16 24.08 2.77
N THR A 79 -4.97 23.61 1.52
CA THR A 79 -5.58 22.39 1.01
C THR A 79 -4.60 21.23 1.24
N PRO A 80 -5.05 19.95 1.20
CA PRO A 80 -4.11 18.82 1.31
C PRO A 80 -2.95 18.87 0.32
N LYS A 81 -3.19 19.33 -0.92
CA LYS A 81 -2.15 19.50 -1.96
C LYS A 81 -1.19 20.62 -1.63
N SER A 82 -1.69 21.81 -1.31
CA SER A 82 -0.83 22.95 -1.00
C SER A 82 -0.01 22.72 0.28
N PHE A 83 -0.50 21.91 1.19
CA PHE A 83 0.28 21.49 2.36
C PHE A 83 1.42 20.55 1.97
N ALA A 84 1.16 19.52 1.15
CA ALA A 84 2.20 18.64 0.63
C ALA A 84 3.30 19.42 -0.11
N GLU A 85 2.91 20.37 -0.96
CA GLU A 85 3.85 21.28 -1.66
C GLU A 85 4.68 22.11 -0.68
N SER A 86 4.07 22.61 0.40
CA SER A 86 4.77 23.44 1.40
C SER A 86 5.84 22.68 2.19
N LEU A 87 5.77 21.35 2.22
CA LEU A 87 6.77 20.48 2.86
C LEU A 87 8.05 20.32 2.01
N GLY A 88 8.05 20.81 0.76
CA GLY A 88 9.20 20.68 -0.15
C GLY A 88 9.44 19.22 -0.58
N LEU A 89 8.45 18.36 -0.46
CA LEU A 89 8.54 16.95 -0.87
C LEU A 89 8.37 16.85 -2.39
N ASN A 90 9.42 16.47 -3.09
CA ASN A 90 9.31 16.05 -4.49
C ASN A 90 9.07 14.54 -4.52
N ILE A 91 7.85 14.14 -4.84
CA ILE A 91 7.43 12.74 -4.82
C ILE A 91 8.16 11.91 -5.91
N ASP A 92 8.61 12.56 -6.97
CA ASP A 92 9.33 11.90 -8.06
C ASP A 92 10.80 11.52 -7.67
N ASP A 93 11.30 12.02 -6.53
CA ASP A 93 12.61 11.65 -5.98
C ASP A 93 12.57 10.33 -5.20
N TYR A 94 11.37 9.79 -4.94
CA TYR A 94 11.21 8.54 -4.19
C TYR A 94 11.17 7.34 -5.12
N VAL A 95 12.09 6.41 -4.89
CA VAL A 95 12.21 5.17 -5.65
C VAL A 95 11.90 3.98 -4.72
N SER A 96 11.02 3.08 -5.17
CA SER A 96 10.80 1.80 -4.53
C SER A 96 11.82 0.79 -5.03
N VAL A 97 12.57 0.17 -4.12
CA VAL A 97 13.60 -0.82 -4.44
C VAL A 97 13.29 -2.13 -3.74
N THR A 98 13.54 -3.24 -4.41
CA THR A 98 13.32 -4.59 -3.88
C THR A 98 14.40 -5.56 -4.37
N SER A 99 14.46 -6.76 -3.79
CA SER A 99 15.41 -7.81 -4.19
C SER A 99 14.71 -9.16 -4.24
N PHE A 100 14.18 -9.53 -5.40
CA PHE A 100 13.55 -10.83 -5.65
C PHE A 100 14.29 -11.61 -6.73
N THR A 101 14.72 -12.81 -6.42
CA THR A 101 15.50 -13.66 -7.34
C THR A 101 14.70 -14.29 -8.46
N HIS A 102 13.36 -14.32 -8.36
CA HIS A 102 12.46 -14.88 -9.37
C HIS A 102 11.99 -13.86 -10.41
N HIS A 103 12.35 -12.59 -10.25
CA HIS A 103 12.17 -11.54 -11.26
C HIS A 103 13.52 -11.11 -11.83
N PRO A 104 13.58 -10.60 -13.08
CA PRO A 104 14.81 -10.04 -13.63
C PRO A 104 15.36 -8.92 -12.77
N PHE A 105 16.67 -8.92 -12.56
CA PHE A 105 17.34 -7.80 -11.91
C PHE A 105 17.51 -6.62 -12.85
N TYR A 106 17.57 -5.42 -12.26
CA TYR A 106 17.71 -4.13 -12.94
C TYR A 106 16.53 -3.77 -13.85
N GLU A 107 15.36 -4.35 -13.57
CA GLU A 107 14.07 -4.03 -14.18
C GLU A 107 13.05 -3.67 -13.10
N THR A 108 11.97 -3.00 -13.50
CA THR A 108 10.82 -2.76 -12.61
C THR A 108 9.77 -3.85 -12.77
N PHE A 109 9.09 -4.16 -11.68
CA PHE A 109 7.90 -5.00 -11.67
C PHE A 109 6.98 -4.62 -10.52
N ALA A 110 5.69 -4.92 -10.66
CA ALA A 110 4.73 -4.79 -9.56
C ALA A 110 4.72 -6.08 -8.74
N ILE A 111 4.97 -5.98 -7.43
CA ILE A 111 4.84 -7.11 -6.51
C ILE A 111 3.34 -7.43 -6.39
N GLU A 112 2.95 -8.64 -6.79
CA GLU A 112 1.55 -9.08 -6.84
C GLU A 112 1.05 -9.59 -5.49
N VAL A 113 0.97 -8.69 -4.52
CA VAL A 113 0.44 -8.95 -3.17
C VAL A 113 -0.71 -8.00 -2.86
N PRO A 114 -1.66 -8.37 -1.97
CA PRO A 114 -2.80 -7.51 -1.63
C PRO A 114 -2.42 -6.10 -1.18
N ASP A 115 -1.31 -5.96 -0.47
CA ASP A 115 -0.81 -4.66 0.02
C ASP A 115 -0.39 -3.71 -1.11
N ASN A 116 0.00 -4.25 -2.26
CA ASN A 116 0.30 -3.47 -3.46
C ASN A 116 -0.94 -3.24 -4.33
N TRP A 117 -2.06 -2.83 -3.71
CA TRP A 117 -3.35 -2.61 -4.38
C TRP A 117 -3.29 -1.57 -5.52
N ALA A 118 -2.34 -0.64 -5.47
CA ALA A 118 -2.15 0.41 -6.49
C ALA A 118 -1.25 -0.05 -7.65
N TRP A 119 -0.77 -1.31 -7.63
CA TRP A 119 0.17 -1.85 -8.63
C TRP A 119 1.42 -0.98 -8.81
N GLY A 120 1.89 -0.39 -7.70
CA GLY A 120 3.15 0.34 -7.70
C GLY A 120 4.30 -0.58 -8.09
N GLU A 121 5.16 -0.10 -8.99
CA GLU A 121 6.34 -0.83 -9.42
C GLU A 121 7.51 -0.59 -8.47
N SER A 122 8.33 -1.62 -8.30
CA SER A 122 9.59 -1.55 -7.56
C SER A 122 10.73 -1.94 -8.49
N TYR A 123 11.86 -1.24 -8.36
CA TYR A 123 13.08 -1.56 -9.08
C TYR A 123 13.78 -2.74 -8.41
N ASN A 124 13.98 -3.83 -9.15
CA ASN A 124 14.55 -5.07 -8.62
C ASN A 124 16.06 -5.08 -8.78
N VAL A 125 16.78 -5.29 -7.68
CA VAL A 125 18.25 -5.34 -7.70
C VAL A 125 18.76 -6.58 -6.96
N PRO A 126 19.97 -7.07 -7.24
CA PRO A 126 20.63 -8.09 -6.41
C PRO A 126 20.75 -7.62 -4.95
N LEU A 127 20.71 -8.55 -4.00
CA LEU A 127 20.76 -8.25 -2.56
C LEU A 127 21.98 -7.41 -2.17
N ASN A 128 23.13 -7.69 -2.75
CA ASN A 128 24.36 -6.91 -2.49
C ASN A 128 24.22 -5.45 -2.96
N ASP A 129 23.54 -5.20 -4.08
CA ASP A 129 23.30 -3.84 -4.56
C ASP A 129 22.22 -3.16 -3.74
N PHE A 130 21.22 -3.91 -3.27
CA PHE A 130 20.21 -3.43 -2.33
C PHE A 130 20.86 -2.88 -1.06
N ASP A 131 21.75 -3.65 -0.42
CA ASP A 131 22.49 -3.20 0.76
C ASP A 131 23.34 -1.95 0.48
N ARG A 132 24.00 -1.91 -0.67
CA ARG A 132 24.81 -0.74 -1.07
C ARG A 132 23.96 0.50 -1.27
N ILE A 133 22.77 0.36 -1.87
CA ILE A 133 21.83 1.47 -2.05
C ILE A 133 21.38 2.01 -0.69
N LEU A 134 20.99 1.13 0.24
CA LEU A 134 20.56 1.54 1.58
C LEU A 134 21.69 2.27 2.33
N ASN A 135 22.89 1.68 2.38
CA ASN A 135 24.02 2.29 3.05
C ASN A 135 24.39 3.65 2.43
N ASN A 136 24.46 3.74 1.10
CA ASN A 136 24.74 4.99 0.42
C ASN A 136 23.67 6.06 0.68
N ALA A 137 22.40 5.70 0.74
CA ALA A 137 21.34 6.65 1.08
C ALA A 137 21.53 7.22 2.48
N ILE A 138 21.78 6.36 3.48
CA ILE A 138 21.99 6.77 4.88
C ILE A 138 23.24 7.64 5.00
N ASP A 139 24.35 7.25 4.38
CA ASP A 139 25.62 7.97 4.42
C ASP A 139 25.51 9.38 3.79
N ASN A 140 24.58 9.56 2.85
CA ASN A 140 24.30 10.86 2.24
C ASN A 140 23.15 11.62 2.93
N GLY A 141 22.69 11.18 4.10
CA GLY A 141 21.70 11.89 4.92
C GLY A 141 20.25 11.67 4.48
N TYR A 142 19.96 10.71 3.61
CA TYR A 142 18.61 10.33 3.24
C TYR A 142 18.00 9.36 4.25
N THR A 143 16.70 9.46 4.45
CA THR A 143 15.93 8.51 5.24
C THR A 143 15.35 7.41 4.35
N ILE A 144 15.16 6.23 4.93
CA ILE A 144 14.61 5.07 4.25
C ILE A 144 13.28 4.71 4.90
N PHE A 145 12.23 4.57 4.07
CA PHE A 145 11.00 3.93 4.49
C PHE A 145 11.10 2.44 4.17
N TRP A 146 11.06 1.62 5.19
CA TRP A 146 11.16 0.17 5.06
C TRP A 146 9.81 -0.48 5.35
N ALA A 147 9.28 -1.22 4.37
CA ALA A 147 8.16 -2.13 4.54
C ALA A 147 8.68 -3.58 4.51
N ALA A 148 8.37 -4.35 5.55
CA ALA A 148 8.77 -5.76 5.66
C ALA A 148 7.64 -6.57 6.29
N ASP A 149 7.53 -7.84 5.91
CA ASP A 149 6.67 -8.79 6.60
C ASP A 149 7.27 -9.13 7.97
N VAL A 150 6.50 -8.82 9.00
CA VAL A 150 6.89 -9.06 10.41
C VAL A 150 6.10 -10.22 11.03
N SER A 151 5.27 -10.91 10.24
CA SER A 151 4.44 -12.04 10.70
C SER A 151 5.21 -13.36 10.76
N GLU A 152 6.38 -13.42 10.16
CA GLU A 152 7.25 -14.60 10.11
C GLU A 152 7.75 -15.01 11.49
N LYS A 153 7.83 -16.33 11.74
CA LYS A 153 8.33 -16.88 13.03
C LYS A 153 9.74 -16.45 13.38
N GLY A 154 10.54 -16.10 12.38
CA GLY A 154 11.90 -15.59 12.55
C GLY A 154 11.95 -14.16 13.03
N PHE A 155 10.85 -13.41 12.96
CA PHE A 155 10.77 -12.03 13.44
C PHE A 155 10.30 -12.00 14.89
N ASN A 156 11.14 -11.52 15.81
CA ASN A 156 10.80 -11.40 17.22
C ASN A 156 10.96 -9.96 17.71
N TYR A 157 9.87 -9.22 17.64
CA TYR A 157 9.84 -7.82 18.03
C TYR A 157 10.28 -7.60 19.48
N ASN A 158 9.82 -8.43 20.41
CA ASN A 158 10.11 -8.28 21.84
C ASN A 158 11.58 -8.51 22.18
N LYS A 159 12.27 -9.33 21.41
CA LYS A 159 13.69 -9.64 21.61
C LYS A 159 14.61 -8.83 20.68
N GLY A 160 14.04 -8.06 19.75
CA GLY A 160 14.78 -7.17 18.87
C GLY A 160 15.64 -7.89 17.82
N TYR A 161 15.20 -9.06 17.34
CA TYR A 161 15.92 -9.76 16.28
C TYR A 161 14.98 -10.27 15.18
N ALA A 162 15.53 -10.40 13.97
CA ALA A 162 14.94 -11.12 12.87
C ALA A 162 15.95 -12.12 12.32
N VAL A 163 15.56 -13.35 12.14
CA VAL A 163 16.39 -14.42 11.56
C VAL A 163 15.68 -14.98 10.34
N ILE A 164 16.46 -15.33 9.31
CA ILE A 164 15.92 -15.96 8.12
C ILE A 164 15.41 -17.36 8.52
N PRO A 165 14.10 -17.66 8.33
CA PRO A 165 13.59 -18.99 8.62
C PRO A 165 14.22 -20.02 7.70
N GLU A 166 14.44 -21.24 8.19
CA GLU A 166 14.84 -22.36 7.32
C GLU A 166 13.81 -22.55 6.21
N GLU A 167 14.25 -22.79 4.98
CA GLU A 167 13.50 -22.74 3.72
C GLU A 167 12.17 -23.54 3.66
N LYS A 168 11.80 -24.25 4.72
CA LYS A 168 10.71 -25.24 4.69
C LYS A 168 9.29 -24.68 4.71
N LYS A 169 9.07 -23.40 5.05
CA LYS A 169 7.72 -22.78 5.02
C LYS A 169 7.82 -21.26 4.92
N ILE A 170 8.00 -20.76 3.74
CA ILE A 170 7.69 -19.35 3.46
C ILE A 170 6.16 -19.27 3.26
N GLU A 171 5.42 -18.95 4.32
CA GLU A 171 3.96 -18.73 4.28
C GLU A 171 3.63 -17.24 4.06
N SER A 172 4.60 -16.44 3.64
CA SER A 172 4.42 -15.01 3.37
C SER A 172 3.69 -14.77 2.04
N GLU A 173 3.04 -13.63 1.90
CA GLU A 173 2.41 -13.19 0.65
C GLU A 173 3.43 -13.16 -0.50
N ALA A 174 4.67 -12.71 -0.23
CA ALA A 174 5.76 -12.72 -1.20
C ALA A 174 6.17 -14.14 -1.62
N GLY A 175 6.12 -15.12 -0.71
CA GLY A 175 6.32 -16.54 -1.04
C GLY A 175 5.22 -17.09 -1.95
N THR A 176 3.98 -16.69 -1.72
CA THR A 176 2.84 -17.04 -2.57
C THR A 176 2.96 -16.40 -3.95
N GLU A 177 3.36 -15.15 -4.04
CA GLU A 177 3.64 -14.45 -5.30
C GLU A 177 4.75 -15.14 -6.09
N LYS A 178 5.86 -15.48 -5.43
CA LYS A 178 6.96 -16.23 -6.04
C LYS A 178 6.48 -17.57 -6.61
N ALA A 179 5.72 -18.35 -5.85
CA ALA A 179 5.21 -19.65 -6.29
C ALA A 179 4.32 -19.48 -7.53
N ARG A 180 3.42 -18.52 -7.53
CA ARG A 180 2.53 -18.23 -8.66
C ARG A 180 3.33 -17.79 -9.89
N TRP A 181 4.25 -16.84 -9.73
CA TRP A 181 5.07 -16.34 -10.83
C TRP A 181 5.96 -17.41 -11.46
N THR A 182 6.57 -18.28 -10.67
CA THR A 182 7.46 -19.33 -11.18
C THR A 182 6.73 -20.47 -11.89
N THR A 183 5.41 -20.65 -11.66
CA THR A 183 4.60 -21.64 -12.39
C THR A 183 4.19 -21.17 -13.79
N LEU A 184 4.27 -19.87 -14.07
CA LEU A 184 3.92 -19.33 -15.39
C LEU A 184 5.02 -19.58 -16.41
N SER A 185 4.62 -19.89 -17.66
CA SER A 185 5.54 -19.92 -18.80
C SER A 185 6.08 -18.50 -19.12
N PRO A 186 7.18 -18.39 -19.89
CA PRO A 186 7.70 -17.09 -20.32
C PRO A 186 6.68 -16.23 -21.07
N GLU A 187 5.83 -16.85 -21.90
CA GLU A 187 4.76 -16.19 -22.65
C GLU A 187 3.65 -15.69 -21.73
N GLU A 188 3.24 -16.50 -20.75
CA GLU A 188 2.26 -16.13 -19.73
C GLU A 188 2.75 -14.98 -18.84
N ARG A 189 4.03 -14.99 -18.44
CA ARG A 189 4.64 -13.88 -17.70
C ARG A 189 4.62 -12.59 -18.51
N LYS A 190 4.95 -12.66 -19.80
CA LYS A 190 4.89 -11.51 -20.70
C LYS A 190 3.46 -11.01 -20.91
N ALA A 191 2.50 -11.91 -21.01
CA ALA A 191 1.09 -11.58 -21.15
C ALA A 191 0.50 -11.00 -19.85
N ALA A 192 0.92 -11.48 -18.68
CA ALA A 192 0.53 -10.94 -17.38
C ALA A 192 1.03 -9.50 -17.19
N LYS A 193 2.27 -9.19 -17.59
CA LYS A 193 2.81 -7.82 -17.60
C LYS A 193 2.01 -6.85 -18.50
N GLN A 194 1.36 -7.36 -19.57
CA GLN A 194 0.64 -6.52 -20.54
C GLN A 194 -0.86 -6.35 -20.22
N LYS A 195 -1.45 -7.28 -19.45
CA LYS A 195 -2.91 -7.30 -19.24
C LYS A 195 -3.39 -6.43 -18.08
N GLY A 196 -2.50 -6.03 -17.17
CA GLY A 196 -2.95 -5.45 -15.91
C GLY A 196 -3.87 -6.41 -15.12
N PRO A 197 -4.49 -5.96 -14.03
CA PRO A 197 -5.40 -6.79 -13.25
C PRO A 197 -6.59 -7.26 -14.10
N GLY A 198 -6.93 -8.54 -14.00
CA GLY A 198 -8.12 -9.10 -14.65
C GLY A 198 -9.42 -8.44 -14.13
N LYS A 199 -10.56 -8.67 -14.83
CA LYS A 199 -11.84 -8.01 -14.52
C LYS A 199 -12.29 -8.09 -13.04
N GLU A 200 -12.00 -9.18 -12.34
CA GLU A 200 -12.27 -9.29 -10.90
C GLU A 200 -11.35 -8.39 -10.07
N GLN A 201 -10.12 -8.20 -10.51
CA GLN A 201 -9.17 -7.27 -9.92
C GLN A 201 -9.48 -5.82 -10.31
N GLU A 202 -10.05 -5.55 -11.50
CA GLU A 202 -10.55 -4.24 -11.90
C GLU A 202 -11.68 -3.76 -10.98
N ILE A 203 -12.66 -4.61 -10.70
CA ILE A 203 -13.76 -4.30 -9.77
C ILE A 203 -13.19 -4.08 -8.35
N THR A 204 -12.29 -4.95 -7.90
CA THR A 204 -11.62 -4.81 -6.61
C THR A 204 -10.72 -3.57 -6.57
N GLN A 205 -10.09 -3.22 -7.68
CA GLN A 205 -9.24 -2.04 -7.82
C GLN A 205 -10.06 -0.75 -7.91
N GLU A 206 -11.20 -0.75 -8.64
CA GLU A 206 -12.16 0.35 -8.62
C GLU A 206 -12.78 0.56 -7.23
N LEU A 207 -13.11 -0.54 -6.53
CA LEU A 207 -13.59 -0.51 -5.16
C LEU A 207 -12.52 0.04 -4.18
N ARG A 208 -11.25 -0.29 -4.39
CA ARG A 208 -10.11 0.18 -3.58
C ARG A 208 -9.62 1.58 -3.96
N GLN A 209 -9.77 2.02 -5.20
CA GLN A 209 -9.44 3.39 -5.65
C GLN A 209 -10.47 4.43 -5.22
N ALA A 210 -11.59 3.98 -4.73
CA ALA A 210 -12.68 4.83 -4.24
C ALA A 210 -12.67 4.99 -2.71
N ALA A 211 -11.83 4.25 -1.99
CA ALA A 211 -11.49 4.42 -0.58
C ALA A 211 -10.20 5.23 -0.46
#